data_5f1553efffd6523e7a47e72f7aa5ec74
#
_entry.id   5f1553efffd6523e7a47e72f7aa5ec74
#
_cell.length_a   1.000
_cell.length_b   1.000
_cell.length_c   1.000
_cell.angle_alpha   90.00
_cell.angle_beta   90.00
_cell.angle_gamma   90.00
#
_symmetry.space_group_name_H-M   'P 1'
#
loop_
_entity.id
_entity.type
_entity.pdbx_description
1 polymer ?
#
loop_
_entity_poly.entity_id
_entity_poly.type
_entity_poly.pdbx_seq_one_letter_code
_entity_poly.pdbx_strand_id
1 'polypeptide(L)'
;MILTEDFTQNAYVCPKCGHYMKIGAYERIKMVFDAQTFEEWDEEFTGGNPCHFKGYEEKLGDLQRDTGLNEAVITGKGKIDGMEAAVGVCDTRFLMGSMGYVVGEKLTRAIERATVEKLPLIIFTCSGGARMQEGIVSLMQMEKTAAALKKFDAAGGLYITVLTNPTTGGVTASFAMLGDIILAEPQALVGFAGPRVIRQTIGEELPEGFQRTEFLLEHGLIDNIVERRFLKQTLSTLLRLHKKPQAETMSRYQQYLDDIYAKKIDIKKEEALLAAKNEKKQLSAWEKVQIARSSKRPSALDYIGYLTKDFYELHGDRAYRDDGAIVGGIAFFGKQPVTVIGQQKGATTKENIVRNFGMPYPEGYRKALRLMKQAEKFHRPVLCLVDTPGAYCGIGAEERGQGEAIAKNLFEMADLKVPVLSIVIGEGGSGGALALAAGNEVWMLENSVYSILSPEGFASILWKDASKAEKAAQVMKLTAQDLKELGIIEQILPEFPVVSSDNMNRVTLYMKRKIAGFLIKYQQMSGEELAQQRYQRFRGM
;
A
#
# COMPACT_ATOMS: atom_id res chain seq x y z
N MET A 1 24.63 12.63 30.92
CA MET A 1 25.18 13.43 29.81
C MET A 1 25.39 12.47 28.66
N ILE A 2 25.06 12.84 27.45
CA ILE A 2 25.28 12.06 26.19
C ILE A 2 26.11 12.98 25.30
N LEU A 3 27.17 12.47 24.69
CA LEU A 3 28.01 13.25 23.79
C LEU A 3 27.27 13.57 22.50
N THR A 4 27.55 14.71 21.89
CA THR A 4 26.93 15.12 20.63
C THR A 4 27.24 14.13 19.50
N GLU A 5 28.44 13.54 19.53
CA GLU A 5 28.86 12.51 18.56
C GLU A 5 27.98 11.25 18.64
N ASP A 6 27.65 10.79 19.86
CA ASP A 6 26.76 9.63 20.06
C ASP A 6 25.37 9.87 19.46
N PHE A 7 24.85 11.11 19.58
CA PHE A 7 23.58 11.49 18.96
C PHE A 7 23.65 11.47 17.44
N THR A 8 24.72 12.05 16.89
CA THR A 8 24.89 12.14 15.43
C THR A 8 25.01 10.74 14.82
N GLN A 9 25.85 9.87 15.43
CA GLN A 9 26.02 8.49 14.99
C GLN A 9 24.75 7.66 15.11
N ASN A 10 23.90 7.95 16.11
CA ASN A 10 22.60 7.28 16.28
C ASN A 10 21.45 8.04 15.59
N ALA A 11 21.72 8.74 14.51
CA ALA A 11 20.71 9.47 13.73
C ALA A 11 19.84 10.43 14.57
N TYR A 12 20.44 11.08 15.58
CA TYR A 12 19.75 11.97 16.53
C TYR A 12 18.61 11.30 17.33
N VAL A 13 18.72 10.01 17.57
CA VAL A 13 17.86 9.26 18.49
C VAL A 13 18.61 9.04 19.80
N CYS A 14 17.98 9.32 20.92
CA CYS A 14 18.60 9.14 22.22
C CYS A 14 18.95 7.66 22.47
N PRO A 15 20.22 7.28 22.65
CA PRO A 15 20.59 5.89 22.85
C PRO A 15 20.12 5.30 24.19
N LYS A 16 19.68 6.16 25.14
CA LYS A 16 19.21 5.73 26.47
C LYS A 16 17.70 5.48 26.52
N CYS A 17 16.90 6.33 25.88
CA CYS A 17 15.43 6.27 25.99
C CYS A 17 14.71 6.17 24.64
N GLY A 18 15.44 6.12 23.53
CA GLY A 18 14.83 6.01 22.20
C GLY A 18 14.11 7.28 21.71
N HIS A 19 14.19 8.39 22.46
CA HIS A 19 13.51 9.62 22.06
C HIS A 19 14.11 10.23 20.79
N TYR A 20 13.26 10.57 19.83
CA TYR A 20 13.61 11.22 18.56
C TYR A 20 13.81 12.71 18.75
N MET A 21 15.08 13.14 18.74
CA MET A 21 15.42 14.56 18.86
C MET A 21 15.05 15.30 17.57
N LYS A 22 14.77 16.60 17.70
CA LYS A 22 14.61 17.48 16.53
C LYS A 22 15.93 17.56 15.77
N ILE A 23 15.87 17.50 14.44
CA ILE A 23 17.04 17.68 13.55
C ILE A 23 16.75 18.79 12.55
N GLY A 24 17.80 19.48 12.14
CA GLY A 24 17.70 20.51 11.13
C GLY A 24 17.48 19.96 9.72
N ALA A 25 17.01 20.82 8.82
CA ALA A 25 16.71 20.41 7.44
C ALA A 25 17.98 19.94 6.72
N TYR A 26 19.12 20.63 6.85
CA TYR A 26 20.37 20.23 6.19
C TYR A 26 20.92 18.90 6.72
N GLU A 27 20.80 18.65 8.02
CA GLU A 27 21.20 17.38 8.63
C GLU A 27 20.34 16.23 8.07
N ARG A 28 19.04 16.45 7.89
CA ARG A 28 18.14 15.47 7.29
C ARG A 28 18.50 15.19 5.83
N ILE A 29 18.79 16.24 5.07
CA ILE A 29 19.27 16.12 3.69
C ILE A 29 20.54 15.27 3.62
N LYS A 30 21.53 15.55 4.48
CA LYS A 30 22.78 14.78 4.55
C LYS A 30 22.57 13.30 4.90
N MET A 31 21.54 12.97 5.69
CA MET A 31 21.24 11.59 6.07
C MET A 31 20.57 10.80 4.96
N VAL A 32 19.79 11.46 4.12
CA VAL A 32 18.93 10.80 3.12
C VAL A 32 19.55 10.82 1.73
N PHE A 33 20.14 11.94 1.32
CA PHE A 33 20.67 12.11 -0.03
C PHE A 33 22.13 11.66 -0.14
N ASP A 34 22.52 11.32 -1.34
CA ASP A 34 23.89 10.99 -1.67
C ASP A 34 24.77 12.25 -1.55
N ALA A 35 25.98 12.08 -1.03
CA ALA A 35 26.90 13.19 -0.80
C ALA A 35 27.12 14.01 -2.08
N GLN A 36 27.10 15.35 -1.93
CA GLN A 36 27.37 16.31 -3.01
C GLN A 36 26.37 16.25 -4.19
N THR A 37 25.20 15.66 -4.03
CA THR A 37 24.17 15.61 -5.10
C THR A 37 23.03 16.57 -4.88
N PHE A 38 22.91 17.17 -3.70
CA PHE A 38 21.81 18.09 -3.39
C PHE A 38 22.05 19.45 -4.03
N GLU A 39 21.04 19.92 -4.75
CA GLU A 39 20.93 21.24 -5.36
C GLU A 39 19.74 21.95 -4.74
N GLU A 40 19.98 23.02 -3.98
CA GLU A 40 18.92 23.81 -3.35
C GLU A 40 18.19 24.68 -4.38
N TRP A 41 16.88 24.78 -4.24
CA TRP A 41 16.02 25.64 -5.04
C TRP A 41 15.47 26.79 -4.23
N ASP A 42 15.38 27.96 -4.86
CA ASP A 42 14.80 29.18 -4.26
C ASP A 42 15.42 29.52 -2.89
N GLU A 43 16.74 29.31 -2.72
CA GLU A 43 17.47 29.56 -1.46
C GLU A 43 17.25 30.99 -0.96
N GLU A 44 17.41 31.98 -1.86
CA GLU A 44 17.29 33.41 -1.54
C GLU A 44 15.85 33.91 -1.44
N PHE A 45 14.84 33.05 -1.71
CA PHE A 45 13.46 33.46 -1.68
C PHE A 45 13.00 33.65 -0.24
N THR A 46 12.84 34.90 0.16
CA THR A 46 12.38 35.33 1.48
C THR A 46 11.06 36.09 1.37
N GLY A 47 10.34 36.16 2.47
CA GLY A 47 9.05 36.86 2.53
C GLY A 47 9.11 38.15 3.33
N GLY A 48 8.05 38.91 3.21
CA GLY A 48 7.78 40.11 3.99
C GLY A 48 6.71 39.86 5.07
N ASN A 49 6.09 40.90 5.49
CA ASN A 49 5.04 40.95 6.51
C ASN A 49 3.68 41.33 5.85
N PRO A 50 2.98 40.38 5.22
CA PRO A 50 1.79 40.66 4.44
C PRO A 50 0.62 41.24 5.23
N CYS A 51 0.60 41.02 6.54
CA CYS A 51 -0.45 41.52 7.44
C CYS A 51 0.02 42.68 8.32
N HIS A 52 1.21 43.23 8.07
CA HIS A 52 1.80 44.32 8.87
C HIS A 52 1.83 44.01 10.39
N PHE A 53 2.07 42.70 10.75
CA PHE A 53 2.10 42.29 12.15
C PHE A 53 3.33 42.88 12.85
N LYS A 54 3.08 43.62 13.93
CA LYS A 54 4.13 44.36 14.63
C LYS A 54 5.24 43.45 15.18
N GLY A 55 6.51 43.77 14.88
CA GLY A 55 7.70 43.02 15.35
C GLY A 55 7.95 41.70 14.61
N TYR A 56 7.16 41.40 13.55
CA TYR A 56 7.32 40.15 12.81
C TYR A 56 8.58 40.12 11.93
N GLU A 57 8.88 41.24 11.25
CA GLU A 57 10.08 41.36 10.40
C GLU A 57 11.37 41.22 11.23
N GLU A 58 11.42 41.91 12.39
CA GLU A 58 12.53 41.80 13.32
C GLU A 58 12.75 40.35 13.77
N LYS A 59 11.66 39.67 14.16
CA LYS A 59 11.68 38.27 14.54
C LYS A 59 12.14 37.34 13.40
N LEU A 60 11.76 37.60 12.17
CA LEU A 60 12.26 36.83 11.00
C LEU A 60 13.77 37.01 10.85
N GLY A 61 14.26 38.26 10.93
CA GLY A 61 15.69 38.56 10.83
C GLY A 61 16.52 37.91 11.95
N ASP A 62 15.98 37.87 13.18
CA ASP A 62 16.63 37.17 14.31
C ASP A 62 16.75 35.67 14.01
N LEU A 63 15.67 35.03 13.59
CA LEU A 63 15.65 33.62 13.28
C LEU A 63 16.57 33.26 12.10
N GLN A 64 16.65 34.09 11.08
CA GLN A 64 17.60 33.91 9.98
C GLN A 64 19.04 33.89 10.48
N ARG A 65 19.41 34.84 11.38
CA ARG A 65 20.74 34.90 11.99
C ARG A 65 21.02 33.68 12.87
N ASP A 66 20.05 33.30 13.71
CA ASP A 66 20.25 32.26 14.72
C ASP A 66 20.28 30.85 14.12
N THR A 67 19.49 30.61 13.06
CA THR A 67 19.33 29.28 12.46
C THR A 67 20.14 29.06 11.20
N GLY A 68 20.57 30.13 10.53
CA GLY A 68 21.16 30.10 9.20
C GLY A 68 20.18 29.69 8.09
N LEU A 69 18.86 29.73 8.39
CA LEU A 69 17.81 29.41 7.44
C LEU A 69 17.14 30.70 6.96
N ASN A 70 16.86 30.80 5.69
CA ASN A 70 16.08 31.92 5.14
C ASN A 70 14.59 31.76 5.42
N GLU A 71 14.10 30.51 5.58
CA GLU A 71 12.71 30.20 5.92
C GLU A 71 12.58 28.76 6.50
N ALA A 72 11.39 28.42 6.99
CA ALA A 72 11.08 27.16 7.66
C ALA A 72 11.06 25.93 6.74
N VAL A 73 11.42 26.06 5.47
CA VAL A 73 11.52 24.96 4.52
C VAL A 73 12.72 25.14 3.59
N ILE A 74 13.43 24.05 3.35
CA ILE A 74 14.43 23.92 2.28
C ILE A 74 13.82 23.08 1.17
N THR A 75 13.91 23.55 -0.07
CA THR A 75 13.46 22.81 -1.27
C THR A 75 14.61 22.63 -2.24
N GLY A 76 14.59 21.55 -3.00
CA GLY A 76 15.66 21.25 -3.94
C GLY A 76 15.49 19.89 -4.61
N LYS A 77 16.55 19.41 -5.25
CA LYS A 77 16.64 18.05 -5.75
C LYS A 77 17.98 17.41 -5.38
N GLY A 78 18.00 16.09 -5.39
CA GLY A 78 19.24 15.34 -5.14
C GLY A 78 19.05 13.87 -5.52
N LYS A 79 20.04 13.03 -5.20
CA LYS A 79 20.00 11.60 -5.49
C LYS A 79 19.89 10.79 -4.20
N ILE A 80 19.12 9.72 -4.26
CA ILE A 80 19.02 8.69 -3.23
C ILE A 80 19.40 7.36 -3.88
N ASP A 81 20.56 6.81 -3.53
CA ASP A 81 21.17 5.66 -4.19
C ASP A 81 21.17 5.80 -5.74
N GLY A 82 21.61 6.97 -6.21
CA GLY A 82 21.71 7.31 -7.62
C GLY A 82 20.39 7.70 -8.31
N MET A 83 19.25 7.64 -7.64
CA MET A 83 17.94 8.02 -8.20
C MET A 83 17.59 9.45 -7.83
N GLU A 84 17.28 10.28 -8.84
CA GLU A 84 16.89 11.67 -8.63
C GLU A 84 15.51 11.78 -8.00
N ALA A 85 15.37 12.73 -7.06
CA ALA A 85 14.12 13.10 -6.42
C ALA A 85 14.11 14.59 -6.06
N ALA A 86 12.96 15.23 -6.21
CA ALA A 86 12.69 16.54 -5.64
C ALA A 86 12.37 16.40 -4.16
N VAL A 87 12.74 17.38 -3.36
CA VAL A 87 12.53 17.34 -1.91
C VAL A 87 12.09 18.68 -1.34
N GLY A 88 11.24 18.60 -0.32
CA GLY A 88 10.95 19.68 0.63
C GLY A 88 11.24 19.19 2.05
N VAL A 89 12.03 19.93 2.81
CA VAL A 89 12.35 19.59 4.21
C VAL A 89 11.99 20.75 5.11
N CYS A 90 10.94 20.57 5.90
CA CYS A 90 10.54 21.56 6.90
C CYS A 90 11.48 21.54 8.12
N ASP A 91 11.66 22.69 8.77
CA ASP A 91 12.54 22.86 9.92
C ASP A 91 11.85 23.58 11.08
N THR A 92 11.73 22.91 12.23
CA THR A 92 11.08 23.47 13.42
C THR A 92 11.86 24.57 14.10
N ARG A 93 13.15 24.76 13.79
CA ARG A 93 13.96 25.83 14.34
C ARG A 93 13.48 27.21 13.89
N PHE A 94 12.88 27.30 12.71
CA PHE A 94 12.31 28.53 12.18
C PHE A 94 10.79 28.55 12.43
N LEU A 95 10.32 29.37 13.35
CA LEU A 95 8.91 29.54 13.76
C LEU A 95 8.15 28.21 13.92
N MET A 96 8.77 27.20 14.54
CA MET A 96 8.19 25.87 14.72
C MET A 96 7.76 25.18 13.41
N GLY A 97 8.41 25.50 12.30
CA GLY A 97 8.04 24.93 10.99
C GLY A 97 6.69 25.42 10.46
N SER A 98 6.15 26.53 10.99
CA SER A 98 4.82 27.00 10.62
C SER A 98 4.76 27.46 9.16
N MET A 99 3.68 27.09 8.46
CA MET A 99 3.45 27.42 7.05
C MET A 99 2.99 28.87 6.90
N GLY A 100 3.86 29.73 6.40
CA GLY A 100 3.55 31.06 5.89
C GLY A 100 3.61 31.12 4.37
N TYR A 101 3.51 32.32 3.83
CA TYR A 101 3.55 32.59 2.38
C TYR A 101 4.77 31.95 1.69
N VAL A 102 5.96 32.16 2.25
CA VAL A 102 7.21 31.65 1.64
C VAL A 102 7.27 30.14 1.67
N VAL A 103 6.88 29.51 2.78
CA VAL A 103 6.84 28.05 2.87
C VAL A 103 5.90 27.48 1.82
N GLY A 104 4.68 28.00 1.73
CA GLY A 104 3.72 27.55 0.72
C GLY A 104 4.19 27.78 -0.71
N GLU A 105 4.80 28.93 -0.99
CA GLU A 105 5.35 29.25 -2.31
C GLU A 105 6.53 28.36 -2.69
N LYS A 106 7.53 28.18 -1.81
CA LYS A 106 8.69 27.29 -2.06
C LYS A 106 8.24 25.86 -2.32
N LEU A 107 7.30 25.32 -1.52
CA LEU A 107 6.74 23.99 -1.75
C LEU A 107 5.98 23.92 -3.09
N THR A 108 5.15 24.92 -3.40
CA THR A 108 4.42 24.97 -4.68
C THR A 108 5.38 24.94 -5.86
N ARG A 109 6.42 25.79 -5.86
CA ARG A 109 7.44 25.81 -6.92
C ARG A 109 8.17 24.46 -7.04
N ALA A 110 8.51 23.84 -5.90
CA ALA A 110 9.16 22.53 -5.90
C ALA A 110 8.26 21.44 -6.51
N ILE A 111 6.95 21.47 -6.20
CA ILE A 111 5.94 20.56 -6.78
C ILE A 111 5.81 20.79 -8.29
N GLU A 112 5.75 22.05 -8.72
CA GLU A 112 5.64 22.41 -10.14
C GLU A 112 6.90 22.02 -10.92
N ARG A 113 8.11 22.25 -10.38
CA ARG A 113 9.37 21.80 -10.99
C ARG A 113 9.43 20.28 -11.06
N ALA A 114 9.07 19.57 -9.99
CA ALA A 114 9.00 18.11 -9.97
C ALA A 114 8.03 17.57 -11.04
N THR A 115 6.91 18.27 -11.28
CA THR A 115 5.96 17.94 -12.35
C THR A 115 6.61 18.04 -13.74
N VAL A 116 7.28 19.15 -14.01
CA VAL A 116 7.94 19.42 -15.31
C VAL A 116 9.11 18.47 -15.54
N GLU A 117 9.98 18.29 -14.54
CA GLU A 117 11.15 17.41 -14.61
C GLU A 117 10.80 15.93 -14.45
N LYS A 118 9.52 15.59 -14.15
CA LYS A 118 9.01 14.22 -13.92
C LYS A 118 9.79 13.51 -12.81
N LEU A 119 10.15 14.24 -11.76
CA LEU A 119 10.83 13.71 -10.58
C LEU A 119 9.82 13.20 -9.53
N PRO A 120 10.12 12.13 -8.81
CA PRO A 120 9.43 11.83 -7.55
C PRO A 120 9.60 13.00 -6.58
N LEU A 121 8.58 13.27 -5.78
CA LEU A 121 8.57 14.31 -4.75
C LEU A 121 8.56 13.70 -3.37
N ILE A 122 9.47 14.13 -2.49
CA ILE A 122 9.53 13.70 -1.10
C ILE A 122 9.43 14.93 -0.22
N ILE A 123 8.45 14.98 0.70
CA ILE A 123 8.35 16.09 1.66
C ILE A 123 8.46 15.55 3.09
N PHE A 124 9.49 16.01 3.81
CA PHE A 124 9.63 15.82 5.25
C PHE A 124 8.88 16.94 5.96
N THR A 125 7.78 16.60 6.60
CA THR A 125 6.92 17.58 7.26
C THR A 125 7.28 17.76 8.71
N CYS A 126 7.33 18.99 9.16
CA CYS A 126 7.25 19.33 10.57
C CYS A 126 6.63 20.71 10.72
N SER A 127 5.64 20.86 11.60
CA SER A 127 4.97 22.15 11.73
C SER A 127 4.10 22.27 12.98
N GLY A 128 4.08 23.47 13.54
CA GLY A 128 3.07 23.88 14.50
C GLY A 128 1.73 24.34 13.87
N GLY A 129 1.60 24.29 12.53
CA GLY A 129 0.41 24.71 11.80
C GLY A 129 0.60 25.91 10.88
N ALA A 130 -0.49 26.59 10.54
CA ALA A 130 -0.45 27.83 9.76
C ALA A 130 0.16 29.00 10.59
N ARG A 131 0.93 29.86 9.93
CA ARG A 131 1.64 30.98 10.57
C ARG A 131 0.68 32.12 10.91
N MET A 132 0.38 32.28 12.18
CA MET A 132 -0.62 33.23 12.66
C MET A 132 -0.30 34.71 12.32
N GLN A 133 0.98 35.07 12.28
CA GLN A 133 1.44 36.43 11.95
C GLN A 133 1.10 36.86 10.51
N GLU A 134 0.89 35.89 9.62
CA GLU A 134 0.52 36.13 8.23
C GLU A 134 -1.00 35.93 7.97
N GLY A 135 -1.77 35.65 9.01
CA GLY A 135 -3.22 35.60 8.99
C GLY A 135 -3.80 34.75 7.87
N ILE A 136 -4.72 35.35 7.10
CA ILE A 136 -5.41 34.69 5.99
C ILE A 136 -4.46 34.25 4.87
N VAL A 137 -3.33 34.91 4.68
CA VAL A 137 -2.34 34.57 3.65
C VAL A 137 -1.74 33.22 3.92
N SER A 138 -1.45 32.89 5.19
CA SER A 138 -0.95 31.56 5.56
C SER A 138 -2.01 30.48 5.38
N LEU A 139 -3.29 30.78 5.61
CA LEU A 139 -4.38 29.84 5.35
C LEU A 139 -4.50 29.48 3.86
N MET A 140 -4.35 30.46 2.98
CA MET A 140 -4.41 30.25 1.53
C MET A 140 -3.29 29.34 1.01
N GLN A 141 -2.18 29.20 1.72
CA GLN A 141 -1.11 28.27 1.33
C GLN A 141 -1.53 26.80 1.38
N MET A 142 -2.52 26.46 2.20
CA MET A 142 -3.08 25.11 2.24
C MET A 142 -3.66 24.71 0.87
N GLU A 143 -4.54 25.55 0.32
CA GLU A 143 -5.14 25.30 -0.99
C GLU A 143 -4.10 25.38 -2.11
N LYS A 144 -3.20 26.35 -2.06
CA LYS A 144 -2.15 26.54 -3.06
C LYS A 144 -1.29 25.30 -3.22
N THR A 145 -0.81 24.73 -2.12
CA THR A 145 -0.01 23.47 -2.13
C THR A 145 -0.85 22.28 -2.56
N ALA A 146 -2.10 22.16 -2.09
CA ALA A 146 -3.00 21.08 -2.47
C ALA A 146 -3.35 21.10 -3.97
N ALA A 147 -3.60 22.30 -4.54
CA ALA A 147 -3.86 22.47 -5.96
C ALA A 147 -2.65 22.10 -6.84
N ALA A 148 -1.44 22.47 -6.41
CA ALA A 148 -0.22 22.06 -7.10
C ALA A 148 -0.02 20.53 -7.04
N LEU A 149 -0.25 19.90 -5.89
CA LEU A 149 -0.20 18.45 -5.75
C LEU A 149 -1.26 17.75 -6.59
N LYS A 150 -2.45 18.33 -6.75
CA LYS A 150 -3.47 17.76 -7.64
C LYS A 150 -3.03 17.72 -9.11
N LYS A 151 -2.30 18.74 -9.57
CA LYS A 151 -1.70 18.73 -10.91
C LYS A 151 -0.57 17.71 -11.02
N PHE A 152 0.26 17.60 -9.99
CA PHE A 152 1.34 16.60 -9.90
C PHE A 152 0.78 15.17 -9.94
N ASP A 153 -0.30 14.92 -9.19
CA ASP A 153 -1.04 13.65 -9.19
C ASP A 153 -1.58 13.30 -10.59
N ALA A 154 -2.26 14.24 -11.24
CA ALA A 154 -2.79 14.07 -12.59
C ALA A 154 -1.70 13.82 -13.65
N ALA A 155 -0.48 14.30 -13.42
CA ALA A 155 0.69 14.00 -14.26
C ALA A 155 1.33 12.64 -13.97
N GLY A 156 0.80 11.85 -13.02
CA GLY A 156 1.33 10.55 -12.60
C GLY A 156 2.60 10.64 -11.75
N GLY A 157 2.82 11.78 -11.07
CA GLY A 157 3.95 12.00 -10.17
C GLY A 157 3.82 11.18 -8.88
N LEU A 158 4.93 10.61 -8.41
CA LEU A 158 5.00 9.92 -7.12
C LEU A 158 5.24 10.93 -5.99
N TYR A 159 4.30 11.01 -5.06
CA TYR A 159 4.42 11.83 -3.87
C TYR A 159 4.57 10.99 -2.60
N ILE A 160 5.71 11.13 -1.91
CA ILE A 160 5.96 10.49 -0.61
C ILE A 160 6.05 11.57 0.46
N THR A 161 5.23 11.45 1.51
CA THR A 161 5.38 12.27 2.71
C THR A 161 6.05 11.50 3.82
N VAL A 162 6.89 12.19 4.59
CA VAL A 162 7.52 11.66 5.81
C VAL A 162 7.15 12.59 6.96
N LEU A 163 6.19 12.14 7.78
CA LEU A 163 5.69 12.91 8.91
C LEU A 163 6.69 12.87 10.05
N THR A 164 7.12 14.05 10.51
CA THR A 164 8.05 14.16 11.64
C THR A 164 7.45 14.99 12.78
N ASN A 165 8.08 14.99 13.94
CA ASN A 165 7.55 15.57 15.18
C ASN A 165 7.83 17.08 15.32
N PRO A 166 6.79 17.93 15.52
CA PRO A 166 5.38 17.69 15.33
C PRO A 166 4.93 18.00 13.89
N THR A 167 3.85 17.38 13.40
CA THR A 167 3.14 17.79 12.17
C THR A 167 1.69 18.06 12.53
N THR A 168 1.28 19.34 12.64
CA THR A 168 -0.04 19.71 13.16
C THR A 168 -0.70 20.83 12.33
N GLY A 169 -1.97 21.03 12.58
CA GLY A 169 -2.77 22.15 12.05
C GLY A 169 -2.92 22.15 10.54
N GLY A 170 -2.75 23.31 9.93
CA GLY A 170 -2.91 23.49 8.49
C GLY A 170 -1.97 22.65 7.63
N VAL A 171 -0.80 22.27 8.12
CA VAL A 171 0.12 21.39 7.40
C VAL A 171 -0.41 19.95 7.34
N THR A 172 -0.95 19.42 8.44
CA THR A 172 -1.63 18.12 8.44
C THR A 172 -2.85 18.15 7.52
N ALA A 173 -3.67 19.19 7.60
CA ALA A 173 -4.88 19.34 6.80
C ALA A 173 -4.63 19.79 5.34
N SER A 174 -3.40 19.69 4.86
CA SER A 174 -3.04 19.99 3.48
C SER A 174 -1.99 18.98 2.96
N PHE A 175 -0.84 19.44 2.52
CA PHE A 175 0.14 18.63 1.81
C PHE A 175 0.66 17.42 2.60
N ALA A 176 0.68 17.43 3.94
CA ALA A 176 1.22 16.32 4.72
C ALA A 176 0.44 15.00 4.55
N MET A 177 -0.88 15.07 4.39
CA MET A 177 -1.76 13.88 4.28
C MET A 177 -2.17 13.54 2.84
N LEU A 178 -1.55 14.15 1.83
CA LEU A 178 -1.87 13.94 0.41
C LEU A 178 -0.87 13.00 -0.31
N GLY A 179 0.05 12.37 0.41
CA GLY A 179 1.02 11.44 -0.17
C GLY A 179 0.37 10.18 -0.77
N ASP A 180 0.87 9.73 -1.92
CA ASP A 180 0.61 8.38 -2.43
C ASP A 180 1.09 7.35 -1.41
N ILE A 181 2.20 7.66 -0.73
CA ILE A 181 2.76 6.91 0.39
C ILE A 181 3.03 7.90 1.51
N ILE A 182 2.47 7.62 2.68
CA ILE A 182 2.64 8.42 3.89
C ILE A 182 3.42 7.62 4.92
N LEU A 183 4.68 7.99 5.11
CA LEU A 183 5.57 7.44 6.14
C LEU A 183 5.58 8.36 7.36
N ALA A 184 5.94 7.82 8.51
CA ALA A 184 6.12 8.62 9.71
C ALA A 184 7.34 8.15 10.53
N GLU A 185 8.00 9.06 11.22
CA GLU A 185 8.97 8.71 12.27
C GLU A 185 8.22 8.18 13.51
N PRO A 186 8.80 7.23 14.28
CA PRO A 186 8.19 6.74 15.52
C PRO A 186 7.85 7.86 16.49
N GLN A 187 6.74 7.73 17.21
CA GLN A 187 6.28 8.63 18.26
C GLN A 187 6.07 10.10 17.85
N ALA A 188 6.08 10.42 16.55
CA ALA A 188 5.81 11.78 16.10
C ALA A 188 4.37 12.19 16.44
N LEU A 189 4.19 13.42 16.89
CA LEU A 189 2.88 14.03 17.11
C LEU A 189 2.33 14.48 15.76
N VAL A 190 1.21 13.92 15.34
CA VAL A 190 0.53 14.26 14.08
C VAL A 190 -0.95 14.41 14.34
N GLY A 191 -1.51 15.57 14.02
CA GLY A 191 -2.94 15.80 14.21
C GLY A 191 -3.39 17.16 13.67
N PHE A 192 -4.69 17.33 13.46
CA PHE A 192 -5.22 18.62 13.03
C PHE A 192 -5.18 19.64 14.17
N ALA A 193 -5.90 19.42 15.23
CA ALA A 193 -5.83 20.25 16.43
C ALA A 193 -4.80 19.68 17.41
N GLY A 194 -3.81 20.49 17.79
CA GLY A 194 -2.83 20.06 18.79
C GLY A 194 -3.47 19.85 20.17
N PRO A 195 -2.84 19.08 21.09
CA PRO A 195 -3.40 18.76 22.42
C PRO A 195 -3.81 19.99 23.24
N ARG A 196 -3.05 21.09 23.14
CA ARG A 196 -3.39 22.36 23.82
C ARG A 196 -4.69 22.96 23.29
N VAL A 197 -4.89 22.94 21.96
CA VAL A 197 -6.09 23.50 21.32
C VAL A 197 -7.31 22.70 21.74
N ILE A 198 -7.24 21.37 21.72
CA ILE A 198 -8.33 20.48 22.14
C ILE A 198 -8.72 20.78 23.60
N ARG A 199 -7.72 20.80 24.52
CA ARG A 199 -7.97 21.09 25.94
C ARG A 199 -8.60 22.47 26.15
N GLN A 200 -8.13 23.50 25.43
CA GLN A 200 -8.63 24.87 25.59
C GLN A 200 -10.02 25.07 24.96
N THR A 201 -10.35 24.32 23.89
CA THR A 201 -11.58 24.55 23.11
C THR A 201 -12.74 23.71 23.65
N ILE A 202 -12.49 22.44 23.96
CA ILE A 202 -13.57 21.49 24.36
C ILE A 202 -13.35 20.92 25.78
N GLY A 203 -12.23 21.23 26.44
CA GLY A 203 -11.97 20.81 27.82
C GLY A 203 -11.62 19.34 27.99
N GLU A 204 -11.40 18.59 26.91
CA GLU A 204 -11.07 17.17 26.96
C GLU A 204 -9.58 16.92 27.18
N GLU A 205 -9.28 15.92 28.02
CA GLU A 205 -7.94 15.37 28.14
C GLU A 205 -7.78 14.20 27.17
N LEU A 206 -6.70 14.23 26.37
CA LEU A 206 -6.45 13.20 25.38
C LEU A 206 -5.88 11.95 26.03
N PRO A 207 -6.32 10.74 25.59
CA PRO A 207 -5.73 9.48 26.02
C PRO A 207 -4.22 9.42 25.74
N GLU A 208 -3.50 8.62 26.53
CA GLU A 208 -2.09 8.35 26.27
C GLU A 208 -1.90 7.73 24.87
N GLY A 209 -0.89 8.20 24.14
CA GLY A 209 -0.62 7.75 22.77
C GLY A 209 -1.51 8.37 21.69
N PHE A 210 -2.55 9.12 22.03
CA PHE A 210 -3.42 9.78 21.05
C PHE A 210 -2.63 10.76 20.15
N GLN A 211 -2.94 10.78 18.86
CA GLN A 211 -2.23 11.57 17.84
C GLN A 211 -0.73 11.21 17.68
N ARG A 212 -0.27 10.08 18.19
CA ARG A 212 1.05 9.55 17.87
C ARG A 212 1.00 8.74 16.56
N THR A 213 2.13 8.59 15.91
CA THR A 213 2.22 7.87 14.64
C THR A 213 1.76 6.42 14.74
N GLU A 214 1.94 5.78 15.89
CA GLU A 214 1.43 4.45 16.21
C GLU A 214 -0.12 4.42 16.16
N PHE A 215 -0.75 5.43 16.77
CA PHE A 215 -2.20 5.62 16.69
C PHE A 215 -2.65 5.85 15.25
N LEU A 216 -1.94 6.66 14.46
CA LEU A 216 -2.30 6.91 13.06
C LEU A 216 -2.18 5.65 12.21
N LEU A 217 -1.19 4.81 12.46
CA LEU A 217 -1.04 3.54 11.76
C LEU A 217 -2.20 2.59 12.07
N GLU A 218 -2.57 2.46 13.34
CA GLU A 218 -3.71 1.65 13.78
C GLU A 218 -5.02 2.14 13.15
N HIS A 219 -5.18 3.47 13.04
CA HIS A 219 -6.37 4.11 12.44
C HIS A 219 -6.27 4.22 10.91
N GLY A 220 -5.29 3.58 10.29
CA GLY A 220 -5.18 3.47 8.83
C GLY A 220 -4.89 4.78 8.09
N LEU A 221 -4.43 5.80 8.79
CA LEU A 221 -4.18 7.14 8.24
C LEU A 221 -2.82 7.27 7.58
N ILE A 222 -1.86 6.40 7.91
CA ILE A 222 -0.51 6.35 7.33
C ILE A 222 -0.19 4.94 6.84
N ASP A 223 0.81 4.81 5.95
CA ASP A 223 1.21 3.51 5.39
C ASP A 223 2.18 2.76 6.26
N ASN A 224 3.14 3.47 6.88
CA ASN A 224 4.14 2.81 7.69
C ASN A 224 4.86 3.79 8.64
N ILE A 225 5.42 3.22 9.72
CA ILE A 225 6.34 3.91 10.63
C ILE A 225 7.75 3.43 10.32
N VAL A 226 8.66 4.37 10.05
CA VAL A 226 10.03 4.07 9.65
C VAL A 226 11.02 4.74 10.60
N GLU A 227 11.84 3.95 11.25
CA GLU A 227 12.93 4.47 12.05
C GLU A 227 13.88 5.31 11.19
N ARG A 228 14.34 6.43 11.73
CA ARG A 228 15.16 7.41 11.01
C ARG A 228 16.38 6.83 10.32
N ARG A 229 17.04 5.86 10.95
CA ARG A 229 18.21 5.16 10.38
C ARG A 229 17.92 4.35 9.13
N PHE A 230 16.65 3.94 8.91
CA PHE A 230 16.21 3.17 7.76
C PHE A 230 15.54 4.00 6.67
N LEU A 231 15.36 5.32 6.88
CA LEU A 231 14.64 6.18 5.94
C LEU A 231 15.28 6.20 4.55
N LYS A 232 16.61 6.34 4.45
CA LYS A 232 17.30 6.33 3.15
C LYS A 232 17.03 5.03 2.39
N GLN A 233 17.20 3.88 3.05
CA GLN A 233 16.97 2.56 2.46
C GLN A 233 15.49 2.38 2.03
N THR A 234 14.55 2.79 2.87
CA THR A 234 13.12 2.71 2.58
C THR A 234 12.76 3.57 1.37
N LEU A 235 13.20 4.83 1.35
CA LEU A 235 12.96 5.74 0.23
C LEU A 235 13.58 5.22 -1.06
N SER A 236 14.82 4.72 -1.02
CA SER A 236 15.47 4.07 -2.16
C SER A 236 14.65 2.89 -2.70
N THR A 237 14.14 2.03 -1.81
CA THR A 237 13.29 0.90 -2.21
C THR A 237 11.99 1.37 -2.86
N LEU A 238 11.33 2.37 -2.27
CA LEU A 238 10.10 2.93 -2.83
C LEU A 238 10.32 3.59 -4.18
N LEU A 239 11.40 4.35 -4.35
CA LEU A 239 11.76 4.94 -5.65
C LEU A 239 11.98 3.86 -6.71
N ARG A 240 12.69 2.77 -6.40
CA ARG A 240 12.90 1.64 -7.32
C ARG A 240 11.58 0.96 -7.72
N LEU A 241 10.67 0.76 -6.76
CA LEU A 241 9.36 0.12 -6.97
C LEU A 241 8.42 0.97 -7.85
N HIS A 242 8.67 2.27 -7.96
CA HIS A 242 7.89 3.20 -8.79
C HIS A 242 8.59 3.62 -10.07
N LYS A 243 9.83 3.17 -10.30
CA LYS A 243 10.54 3.46 -11.55
C LYS A 243 9.77 2.84 -12.73
N LYS A 244 9.38 3.68 -13.69
CA LYS A 244 8.69 3.20 -14.91
C LYS A 244 9.55 2.15 -15.59
N PRO A 245 8.98 1.00 -16.00
CA PRO A 245 9.70 0.03 -16.82
C PRO A 245 10.14 0.70 -18.12
N GLN A 246 11.42 0.60 -18.46
CA GLN A 246 11.89 1.04 -19.78
C GLN A 246 11.41 0.03 -20.85
N ALA A 247 11.34 0.45 -22.13
CA ALA A 247 10.88 -0.39 -23.26
C ALA A 247 11.64 -1.74 -23.39
N GLU A 248 12.83 -1.85 -22.80
CA GLU A 248 13.58 -3.11 -22.63
C GLU A 248 12.90 -4.15 -21.69
N THR A 249 11.78 -3.81 -21.07
CA THR A 249 11.16 -4.65 -20.05
C THR A 249 10.62 -5.96 -20.65
N MET A 250 10.14 -5.95 -21.91
CA MET A 250 9.69 -7.16 -22.61
C MET A 250 10.83 -8.15 -22.83
N SER A 251 12.01 -7.66 -23.24
CA SER A 251 13.23 -8.48 -23.35
C SER A 251 13.65 -9.07 -22.00
N ARG A 252 13.48 -8.32 -20.90
CA ARG A 252 13.80 -8.76 -19.54
C ARG A 252 12.80 -9.77 -18.97
N TYR A 253 11.52 -9.71 -19.38
CA TYR A 253 10.54 -10.75 -19.07
C TYR A 253 10.85 -12.02 -19.81
N GLN A 254 11.15 -11.93 -21.08
CA GLN A 254 11.53 -13.08 -21.86
C GLN A 254 12.78 -13.73 -21.24
N GLN A 255 13.79 -12.94 -20.90
CA GLN A 255 14.98 -13.43 -20.22
C GLN A 255 14.67 -14.04 -18.84
N TYR A 256 13.75 -13.44 -18.06
CA TYR A 256 13.30 -14.01 -16.79
C TYR A 256 12.56 -15.32 -16.99
N LEU A 257 11.73 -15.44 -18.03
CA LEU A 257 11.10 -16.69 -18.43
C LEU A 257 12.14 -17.73 -18.85
N ASP A 258 13.11 -17.32 -19.67
CA ASP A 258 14.20 -18.19 -20.13
C ASP A 258 15.03 -18.70 -18.94
N ASP A 259 15.30 -17.84 -17.95
CA ASP A 259 15.97 -18.23 -16.69
C ASP A 259 15.14 -19.22 -15.85
N ILE A 260 13.80 -19.06 -15.84
CA ILE A 260 12.88 -20.01 -15.23
C ILE A 260 12.82 -21.31 -16.04
N TYR A 261 12.83 -21.24 -17.39
CA TYR A 261 12.85 -22.40 -18.28
C TYR A 261 14.20 -23.14 -18.24
N ALA A 262 15.31 -22.43 -18.13
CA ALA A 262 16.66 -23.02 -18.05
C ALA A 262 16.89 -23.83 -16.77
N LYS A 263 16.09 -23.60 -15.71
CA LYS A 263 16.12 -24.41 -14.47
C LYS A 263 15.44 -25.77 -14.61
N LYS A 264 15.51 -26.37 -15.80
CA LYS A 264 15.19 -27.79 -16.13
C LYS A 264 14.00 -28.40 -15.34
N ILE A 265 12.85 -27.76 -15.37
CA ILE A 265 11.60 -28.44 -15.05
C ILE A 265 10.91 -28.70 -16.39
N ASP A 266 10.89 -29.96 -16.82
CA ASP A 266 10.17 -30.38 -17.99
C ASP A 266 8.65 -30.33 -17.72
N ILE A 267 8.03 -29.19 -18.08
CA ILE A 267 6.60 -28.95 -17.83
C ILE A 267 5.74 -30.02 -18.49
N LYS A 268 6.08 -30.43 -19.70
CA LYS A 268 5.31 -31.49 -20.42
C LYS A 268 5.39 -32.80 -19.65
N LYS A 269 6.54 -33.10 -19.07
CA LYS A 269 6.72 -34.28 -18.20
C LYS A 269 5.99 -34.10 -16.85
N GLU A 270 5.95 -32.90 -16.31
CA GLU A 270 5.17 -32.60 -15.09
C GLU A 270 3.67 -32.57 -15.34
N GLU A 271 3.21 -31.97 -16.46
CA GLU A 271 1.80 -32.01 -16.88
C GLU A 271 1.37 -33.44 -17.21
N ALA A 272 2.21 -34.24 -17.85
CA ALA A 272 1.96 -35.68 -18.09
C ALA A 272 1.95 -36.50 -16.80
N LEU A 273 2.84 -36.22 -15.85
CA LEU A 273 2.84 -36.83 -14.51
C LEU A 273 1.61 -36.43 -13.68
N LEU A 274 1.10 -35.21 -13.87
CA LEU A 274 -0.16 -34.73 -13.27
C LEU A 274 -1.35 -35.46 -13.88
N ALA A 275 -1.42 -35.56 -15.21
CA ALA A 275 -2.47 -36.29 -15.91
C ALA A 275 -2.51 -37.76 -15.48
N ALA A 276 -1.35 -38.41 -15.41
CA ALA A 276 -1.23 -39.82 -14.96
C ALA A 276 -1.53 -40.03 -13.47
N LYS A 277 -1.35 -39.04 -12.58
CA LYS A 277 -1.72 -39.09 -11.16
C LYS A 277 -3.20 -38.80 -10.90
N ASN A 278 -3.84 -37.98 -11.75
CA ASN A 278 -5.27 -37.69 -11.65
C ASN A 278 -6.16 -38.91 -11.91
N GLU A 279 -5.63 -39.95 -12.53
CA GLU A 279 -6.32 -41.25 -12.67
C GLU A 279 -6.39 -42.04 -11.35
N LYS A 280 -5.67 -41.67 -10.25
CA LYS A 280 -5.51 -42.51 -9.08
C LYS A 280 -6.36 -42.20 -7.84
N LYS A 281 -6.87 -41.01 -7.63
CA LYS A 281 -7.92 -40.70 -6.64
C LYS A 281 -8.50 -39.29 -6.87
N GLN A 282 -9.68 -39.21 -7.43
CA GLN A 282 -10.44 -37.97 -7.53
C GLN A 282 -11.00 -37.63 -6.13
N LEU A 283 -10.49 -36.54 -5.51
CA LEU A 283 -11.00 -36.06 -4.24
C LEU A 283 -12.45 -35.58 -4.38
N SER A 284 -13.31 -35.90 -3.42
CA SER A 284 -14.66 -35.38 -3.34
C SER A 284 -14.66 -33.84 -3.13
N ALA A 285 -15.77 -33.19 -3.44
CA ALA A 285 -15.94 -31.76 -3.19
C ALA A 285 -15.76 -31.43 -1.70
N TRP A 286 -16.23 -32.30 -0.81
CA TRP A 286 -16.08 -32.12 0.64
C TRP A 286 -14.62 -32.27 1.11
N GLU A 287 -13.89 -33.25 0.61
CA GLU A 287 -12.44 -33.40 0.90
C GLU A 287 -11.68 -32.13 0.45
N LYS A 288 -12.03 -31.53 -0.69
CA LYS A 288 -11.42 -30.26 -1.13
C LYS A 288 -11.77 -29.09 -0.23
N VAL A 289 -13.00 -28.98 0.26
CA VAL A 289 -13.39 -27.99 1.28
C VAL A 289 -12.53 -28.13 2.52
N GLN A 290 -12.33 -29.36 3.02
CA GLN A 290 -11.48 -29.60 4.19
C GLN A 290 -10.00 -29.24 3.93
N ILE A 291 -9.48 -29.53 2.74
CA ILE A 291 -8.13 -29.13 2.34
C ILE A 291 -8.00 -27.61 2.26
N ALA A 292 -8.96 -26.92 1.63
CA ALA A 292 -8.96 -25.47 1.51
C ALA A 292 -8.96 -24.76 2.87
N ARG A 293 -9.58 -25.36 3.88
CA ARG A 293 -9.70 -24.85 5.26
C ARG A 293 -8.53 -25.24 6.18
N SER A 294 -7.65 -26.11 5.71
CA SER A 294 -6.57 -26.61 6.54
C SER A 294 -5.64 -25.50 7.03
N SER A 295 -5.36 -25.46 8.32
CA SER A 295 -4.40 -24.52 8.92
C SER A 295 -2.94 -24.77 8.47
N LYS A 296 -2.66 -25.91 7.82
CA LYS A 296 -1.36 -26.22 7.23
C LYS A 296 -1.23 -25.70 5.79
N ARG A 297 -2.32 -25.17 5.22
CA ARG A 297 -2.30 -24.59 3.88
C ARG A 297 -1.56 -23.26 3.91
N PRO A 298 -0.63 -23.01 2.98
CA PRO A 298 0.07 -21.72 2.91
C PRO A 298 -0.90 -20.54 2.72
N SER A 299 -0.61 -19.46 3.40
CA SER A 299 -1.39 -18.21 3.40
C SER A 299 -0.94 -17.25 2.30
N ALA A 300 -1.65 -16.14 2.11
CA ALA A 300 -1.29 -15.13 1.11
C ALA A 300 0.15 -14.60 1.29
N LEU A 301 0.59 -14.34 2.52
CA LEU A 301 1.97 -13.88 2.80
C LEU A 301 3.02 -14.91 2.39
N ASP A 302 2.75 -16.20 2.54
CA ASP A 302 3.66 -17.26 2.08
C ASP A 302 3.80 -17.18 0.54
N TYR A 303 2.68 -17.10 -0.18
CA TYR A 303 2.72 -16.95 -1.64
C TYR A 303 3.44 -15.66 -2.07
N ILE A 304 3.19 -14.53 -1.41
CA ILE A 304 3.86 -13.27 -1.70
C ILE A 304 5.38 -13.44 -1.56
N GLY A 305 5.85 -14.05 -0.47
CA GLY A 305 7.27 -14.28 -0.22
C GLY A 305 7.94 -15.19 -1.27
N TYR A 306 7.23 -16.20 -1.77
CA TYR A 306 7.75 -17.08 -2.81
C TYR A 306 7.63 -16.50 -4.22
N LEU A 307 6.56 -15.76 -4.53
CA LEU A 307 6.28 -15.22 -5.87
C LEU A 307 7.06 -13.95 -6.17
N THR A 308 7.32 -13.12 -5.16
CA THR A 308 7.84 -11.77 -5.32
C THR A 308 9.13 -11.54 -4.54
N LYS A 309 9.74 -10.36 -4.75
CA LYS A 309 10.87 -9.85 -3.97
C LYS A 309 10.60 -8.43 -3.53
N ASP A 310 11.30 -8.00 -2.46
CA ASP A 310 11.24 -6.62 -1.94
C ASP A 310 9.79 -6.18 -1.66
N PHE A 311 8.94 -7.07 -1.12
CA PHE A 311 7.56 -6.73 -0.79
C PHE A 311 7.54 -5.65 0.29
N TYR A 312 6.93 -4.52 -0.05
CA TYR A 312 6.70 -3.41 0.86
C TYR A 312 5.21 -3.30 1.15
N GLU A 313 4.81 -3.70 2.36
CA GLU A 313 3.42 -3.64 2.79
C GLU A 313 2.97 -2.20 3.04
N LEU A 314 1.75 -1.88 2.59
CA LEU A 314 1.10 -0.59 2.77
C LEU A 314 -0.17 -0.79 3.58
N HIS A 315 -0.33 0.01 4.64
CA HIS A 315 -1.41 -0.15 5.60
C HIS A 315 -2.51 0.89 5.44
N GLY A 316 -3.70 0.55 5.95
CA GLY A 316 -4.80 1.46 6.17
C GLY A 316 -5.65 1.82 4.97
N ASP A 317 -6.88 2.19 5.26
CA ASP A 317 -7.89 2.58 4.27
C ASP A 317 -7.97 4.10 4.03
N ARG A 318 -7.20 4.90 4.74
CA ARG A 318 -7.24 6.38 4.76
C ARG A 318 -8.54 6.98 5.31
N ALA A 319 -9.41 6.17 5.88
CA ALA A 319 -10.72 6.61 6.35
C ALA A 319 -10.99 6.27 7.82
N TYR A 320 -10.76 5.01 8.20
CA TYR A 320 -11.13 4.53 9.52
C TYR A 320 -10.04 3.72 10.21
N ARG A 321 -9.54 2.64 9.56
CA ARG A 321 -8.63 1.70 10.22
C ARG A 321 -7.80 0.89 9.22
N ASP A 322 -6.76 0.22 9.72
CA ASP A 322 -6.18 -0.91 9.01
C ASP A 322 -6.96 -2.20 9.29
N ASP A 323 -6.90 -3.16 8.35
CA ASP A 323 -7.51 -4.48 8.49
C ASP A 323 -6.47 -5.57 8.28
N GLY A 324 -6.25 -6.36 9.33
CA GLY A 324 -5.30 -7.46 9.30
C GLY A 324 -5.72 -8.64 8.43
N ALA A 325 -7.00 -8.76 8.03
CA ALA A 325 -7.47 -9.79 7.10
C ALA A 325 -7.13 -9.49 5.63
N ILE A 326 -6.70 -8.27 5.31
CA ILE A 326 -6.14 -7.89 4.01
C ILE A 326 -4.68 -7.46 4.19
N VAL A 327 -3.79 -8.12 3.47
CA VAL A 327 -2.41 -7.69 3.30
C VAL A 327 -2.24 -7.15 1.89
N GLY A 328 -1.49 -6.08 1.72
CA GLY A 328 -1.30 -5.54 0.39
C GLY A 328 -0.13 -4.56 0.33
N GLY A 329 0.48 -4.46 -0.84
CA GLY A 329 1.64 -3.61 -1.03
C GLY A 329 2.24 -3.73 -2.42
N ILE A 330 3.47 -3.28 -2.53
CA ILE A 330 4.22 -3.22 -3.77
C ILE A 330 5.41 -4.17 -3.68
N ALA A 331 5.67 -4.90 -4.75
CA ALA A 331 6.78 -5.86 -4.81
C ALA A 331 7.34 -5.95 -6.22
N PHE A 332 8.46 -6.66 -6.38
CA PHE A 332 8.94 -7.06 -7.69
C PHE A 332 8.53 -8.50 -8.02
N PHE A 333 7.84 -8.69 -9.13
CA PHE A 333 7.70 -9.98 -9.79
C PHE A 333 8.78 -10.07 -10.89
N GLY A 334 9.84 -10.82 -10.63
CA GLY A 334 11.06 -10.72 -11.44
C GLY A 334 11.68 -9.32 -11.32
N LYS A 335 11.62 -8.55 -12.40
CA LYS A 335 12.09 -7.14 -12.46
C LYS A 335 10.93 -6.14 -12.61
N GLN A 336 9.70 -6.64 -12.67
CA GLN A 336 8.50 -5.82 -12.83
C GLN A 336 7.92 -5.43 -11.48
N PRO A 337 7.73 -4.15 -11.18
CA PRO A 337 6.90 -3.72 -10.07
C PRO A 337 5.46 -4.18 -10.27
N VAL A 338 4.88 -4.81 -9.25
CA VAL A 338 3.50 -5.25 -9.19
C VAL A 338 2.86 -4.81 -7.89
N THR A 339 1.57 -4.59 -7.89
CA THR A 339 0.79 -4.47 -6.65
C THR A 339 0.24 -5.84 -6.31
N VAL A 340 0.47 -6.31 -5.07
CA VAL A 340 -0.03 -7.60 -4.59
C VAL A 340 -0.99 -7.35 -3.43
N ILE A 341 -2.15 -7.99 -3.47
CA ILE A 341 -3.20 -7.89 -2.45
C ILE A 341 -3.64 -9.30 -2.11
N GLY A 342 -3.69 -9.65 -0.84
CA GLY A 342 -4.07 -10.98 -0.40
C GLY A 342 -5.05 -10.95 0.78
N GLN A 343 -6.01 -11.86 0.76
CA GLN A 343 -6.79 -12.19 1.96
C GLN A 343 -5.94 -13.12 2.81
N GLN A 344 -5.74 -12.73 4.07
CA GLN A 344 -4.77 -13.34 4.95
C GLN A 344 -5.43 -14.05 6.12
N LYS A 345 -5.18 -15.33 6.25
CA LYS A 345 -5.48 -16.15 7.44
C LYS A 345 -4.23 -16.27 8.31
N GLY A 346 -4.41 -16.54 9.60
CA GLY A 346 -3.30 -16.85 10.50
C GLY A 346 -2.92 -18.34 10.47
N ALA A 347 -1.67 -18.65 10.75
CA ALA A 347 -1.18 -20.03 10.92
C ALA A 347 -1.53 -20.61 12.31
N THR A 348 -1.73 -19.74 13.30
CA THR A 348 -2.10 -20.10 14.68
C THR A 348 -3.45 -19.49 15.06
N THR A 349 -4.09 -20.01 16.12
CA THR A 349 -5.34 -19.46 16.64
C THR A 349 -5.20 -17.98 17.01
N LYS A 350 -4.08 -17.59 17.63
CA LYS A 350 -3.79 -16.20 18.00
C LYS A 350 -3.71 -15.30 16.77
N GLU A 351 -2.99 -15.73 15.75
CA GLU A 351 -2.90 -14.99 14.48
C GLU A 351 -4.25 -14.92 13.76
N ASN A 352 -5.03 -16.03 13.76
CA ASN A 352 -6.36 -16.04 13.17
C ASN A 352 -7.29 -15.01 13.83
N ILE A 353 -7.22 -14.83 15.16
CA ILE A 353 -7.98 -13.79 15.86
C ILE A 353 -7.57 -12.40 15.36
N VAL A 354 -6.26 -12.11 15.26
CA VAL A 354 -5.74 -10.82 14.74
C VAL A 354 -6.14 -10.60 13.28
N ARG A 355 -6.18 -11.67 12.47
CA ARG A 355 -6.58 -11.65 11.05
C ARG A 355 -8.09 -11.83 10.85
N ASN A 356 -8.87 -11.74 11.91
CA ASN A 356 -10.32 -11.97 11.90
C ASN A 356 -10.72 -13.24 11.10
N PHE A 357 -9.94 -14.32 11.25
CA PHE A 357 -10.11 -15.59 10.52
C PHE A 357 -10.14 -15.46 8.99
N GLY A 358 -9.46 -14.44 8.46
CA GLY A 358 -9.46 -14.13 7.03
C GLY A 358 -10.75 -13.51 6.52
N MET A 359 -11.59 -13.00 7.41
CA MET A 359 -12.84 -12.29 7.07
C MET A 359 -12.63 -10.77 7.12
N PRO A 360 -12.49 -10.09 5.96
CA PRO A 360 -12.23 -8.66 5.95
C PRO A 360 -13.42 -7.84 6.47
N TYR A 361 -13.09 -6.78 7.19
CA TYR A 361 -13.97 -5.65 7.46
C TYR A 361 -14.09 -4.70 6.26
N PRO A 362 -15.00 -3.70 6.27
CA PRO A 362 -15.10 -2.71 5.19
C PRO A 362 -13.79 -2.00 4.88
N GLU A 363 -13.01 -1.67 5.91
CA GLU A 363 -11.70 -1.02 5.78
C GLU A 363 -10.68 -1.88 5.03
N GLY A 364 -10.77 -3.21 5.11
CA GLY A 364 -9.93 -4.10 4.32
C GLY A 364 -10.22 -3.99 2.81
N TYR A 365 -11.50 -3.95 2.43
CA TYR A 365 -11.89 -3.74 1.03
C TYR A 365 -11.53 -2.34 0.54
N ARG A 366 -11.71 -1.30 1.35
CA ARG A 366 -11.28 0.06 1.01
C ARG A 366 -9.76 0.18 0.86
N LYS A 367 -8.98 -0.48 1.73
CA LYS A 367 -7.51 -0.59 1.58
C LYS A 367 -7.15 -1.26 0.25
N ALA A 368 -7.78 -2.39 -0.07
CA ALA A 368 -7.55 -3.09 -1.33
C ALA A 368 -7.83 -2.19 -2.54
N LEU A 369 -8.96 -1.49 -2.55
CA LEU A 369 -9.31 -0.55 -3.62
C LEU A 369 -8.29 0.58 -3.75
N ARG A 370 -7.88 1.18 -2.64
CA ARG A 370 -6.85 2.22 -2.62
C ARG A 370 -5.56 1.76 -3.30
N LEU A 371 -5.12 0.53 -3.00
CA LEU A 371 -3.92 -0.05 -3.60
C LEU A 371 -4.11 -0.34 -5.10
N MET A 372 -5.30 -0.77 -5.51
CA MET A 372 -5.64 -0.97 -6.93
C MET A 372 -5.63 0.36 -7.70
N LYS A 373 -6.19 1.43 -7.13
CA LYS A 373 -6.16 2.77 -7.76
C LYS A 373 -4.75 3.35 -7.82
N GLN A 374 -3.92 3.10 -6.80
CA GLN A 374 -2.51 3.45 -6.85
C GLN A 374 -1.76 2.62 -7.92
N ALA A 375 -2.08 1.33 -8.07
CA ALA A 375 -1.53 0.51 -9.13
C ALA A 375 -1.88 1.05 -10.52
N GLU A 376 -3.12 1.48 -10.73
CA GLU A 376 -3.59 2.12 -11.96
C GLU A 376 -2.79 3.39 -12.26
N LYS A 377 -2.65 4.30 -11.29
CA LYS A 377 -1.85 5.53 -11.42
C LYS A 377 -0.41 5.27 -11.87
N PHE A 378 0.22 4.23 -11.35
CA PHE A 378 1.62 3.89 -11.65
C PHE A 378 1.78 2.78 -12.68
N HIS A 379 0.71 2.40 -13.38
CA HIS A 379 0.68 1.36 -14.42
C HIS A 379 1.26 0.02 -13.97
N ARG A 380 1.03 -0.37 -12.71
CA ARG A 380 1.45 -1.67 -12.17
C ARG A 380 0.35 -2.71 -12.33
N PRO A 381 0.66 -3.92 -12.82
CA PRO A 381 -0.28 -5.05 -12.74
C PRO A 381 -0.66 -5.35 -11.28
N VAL A 382 -1.89 -5.82 -11.09
CA VAL A 382 -2.41 -6.22 -9.77
C VAL A 382 -2.53 -7.73 -9.71
N LEU A 383 -1.98 -8.33 -8.65
CA LEU A 383 -2.10 -9.75 -8.32
C LEU A 383 -2.94 -9.86 -7.04
N CYS A 384 -4.13 -10.46 -7.14
CA CYS A 384 -5.01 -10.72 -6.00
C CYS A 384 -4.91 -12.18 -5.60
N LEU A 385 -4.62 -12.46 -4.31
CA LEU A 385 -4.60 -13.79 -3.71
C LEU A 385 -5.83 -13.93 -2.81
N VAL A 386 -6.77 -14.79 -3.21
CA VAL A 386 -8.07 -14.90 -2.55
C VAL A 386 -8.09 -16.10 -1.61
N ASP A 387 -8.30 -15.84 -0.31
CA ASP A 387 -8.47 -16.88 0.71
C ASP A 387 -9.29 -16.35 1.91
N THR A 388 -10.61 -16.41 1.78
CA THR A 388 -11.55 -15.97 2.80
C THR A 388 -12.76 -16.89 2.87
N PRO A 389 -13.29 -17.21 4.07
CA PRO A 389 -14.59 -17.85 4.19
C PRO A 389 -15.75 -16.91 3.83
N GLY A 390 -15.51 -15.59 3.72
CA GLY A 390 -16.45 -14.55 3.39
C GLY A 390 -16.08 -13.22 4.03
N ALA A 391 -16.83 -12.17 3.72
CA ALA A 391 -16.73 -10.88 4.41
C ALA A 391 -17.25 -11.02 5.85
N TYR A 392 -16.67 -10.26 6.78
CA TYR A 392 -17.17 -10.25 8.15
C TYR A 392 -18.60 -9.66 8.21
N CYS A 393 -19.53 -10.36 8.86
CA CYS A 393 -20.96 -10.03 8.89
C CYS A 393 -21.46 -9.52 10.26
N GLY A 394 -20.54 -9.05 11.12
CA GLY A 394 -20.91 -8.51 12.43
C GLY A 394 -21.42 -7.08 12.37
N ILE A 395 -22.12 -6.64 13.45
CA ILE A 395 -22.75 -5.31 13.58
C ILE A 395 -21.78 -4.18 13.15
N GLY A 396 -20.58 -4.16 13.70
CA GLY A 396 -19.61 -3.10 13.38
C GLY A 396 -19.16 -3.06 11.91
N ALA A 397 -19.25 -4.16 11.16
CA ALA A 397 -18.99 -4.15 9.73
C ALA A 397 -20.19 -3.54 8.97
N GLU A 398 -21.42 -3.91 9.35
CA GLU A 398 -22.64 -3.34 8.75
C GLU A 398 -22.73 -1.83 8.99
N GLU A 399 -22.45 -1.37 10.21
CA GLU A 399 -22.42 0.05 10.57
C GLU A 399 -21.40 0.86 9.74
N ARG A 400 -20.31 0.25 9.30
CA ARG A 400 -19.26 0.88 8.49
C ARG A 400 -19.37 0.59 6.99
N GLY A 401 -20.51 0.00 6.55
CA GLY A 401 -20.84 -0.13 5.13
C GLY A 401 -20.16 -1.32 4.46
N GLN A 402 -20.25 -2.54 5.00
CA GLN A 402 -19.66 -3.75 4.41
C GLN A 402 -20.13 -3.98 2.97
N GLY A 403 -21.43 -3.86 2.74
CA GLY A 403 -22.00 -4.03 1.39
C GLY A 403 -21.52 -2.96 0.41
N GLU A 404 -21.42 -1.70 0.86
CA GLU A 404 -20.90 -0.59 0.04
C GLU A 404 -19.44 -0.80 -0.34
N ALA A 405 -18.60 -1.18 0.61
CA ALA A 405 -17.17 -1.39 0.36
C ALA A 405 -16.93 -2.52 -0.66
N ILE A 406 -17.69 -3.62 -0.58
CA ILE A 406 -17.65 -4.71 -1.57
C ILE A 406 -18.15 -4.21 -2.93
N ALA A 407 -19.31 -3.56 -2.98
CA ALA A 407 -19.90 -3.06 -4.23
C ALA A 407 -18.97 -2.05 -4.93
N LYS A 408 -18.33 -1.17 -4.15
CA LYS A 408 -17.37 -0.20 -4.67
C LYS A 408 -16.15 -0.88 -5.28
N ASN A 409 -15.61 -1.93 -4.65
CA ASN A 409 -14.52 -2.72 -5.22
C ASN A 409 -14.93 -3.32 -6.57
N LEU A 410 -16.09 -3.95 -6.67
CA LEU A 410 -16.59 -4.54 -7.92
C LEU A 410 -16.72 -3.48 -9.02
N PHE A 411 -17.31 -2.34 -8.67
CA PHE A 411 -17.53 -1.22 -9.60
C PHE A 411 -16.20 -0.68 -10.14
N GLU A 412 -15.25 -0.38 -9.27
CA GLU A 412 -13.96 0.19 -9.66
C GLU A 412 -13.05 -0.83 -10.35
N MET A 413 -13.06 -2.10 -9.90
CA MET A 413 -12.30 -3.16 -10.56
C MET A 413 -12.75 -3.39 -12.00
N ALA A 414 -14.03 -3.19 -12.31
CA ALA A 414 -14.54 -3.35 -13.67
C ALA A 414 -13.84 -2.41 -14.68
N ASP A 415 -13.43 -1.21 -14.25
CA ASP A 415 -12.84 -0.17 -15.11
C ASP A 415 -11.33 0.06 -14.90
N LEU A 416 -10.64 -0.71 -14.07
CA LEU A 416 -9.20 -0.55 -13.87
C LEU A 416 -8.41 -0.66 -15.18
N LYS A 417 -7.53 0.30 -15.45
CA LYS A 417 -6.74 0.39 -16.70
C LYS A 417 -5.40 -0.36 -16.63
N VAL A 418 -5.30 -1.34 -15.73
CA VAL A 418 -4.12 -2.20 -15.56
C VAL A 418 -4.53 -3.66 -15.55
N PRO A 419 -3.63 -4.61 -15.91
CA PRO A 419 -3.91 -6.04 -15.80
C PRO A 419 -4.20 -6.44 -14.35
N VAL A 420 -5.29 -7.18 -14.13
CA VAL A 420 -5.67 -7.74 -12.83
C VAL A 420 -5.80 -9.24 -12.93
N LEU A 421 -4.99 -9.97 -12.18
CA LEU A 421 -5.05 -11.41 -12.03
C LEU A 421 -5.50 -11.78 -10.63
N SER A 422 -6.57 -12.55 -10.51
CA SER A 422 -7.04 -13.06 -9.22
C SER A 422 -6.79 -14.57 -9.14
N ILE A 423 -6.24 -15.04 -8.01
CA ILE A 423 -5.94 -16.45 -7.81
C ILE A 423 -6.56 -16.90 -6.48
N VAL A 424 -7.51 -17.83 -6.54
CA VAL A 424 -8.09 -18.44 -5.33
C VAL A 424 -7.11 -19.50 -4.82
N ILE A 425 -6.51 -19.21 -3.67
CA ILE A 425 -5.46 -20.05 -3.07
C ILE A 425 -5.99 -20.98 -1.95
N GLY A 426 -7.18 -20.73 -1.44
CA GLY A 426 -7.84 -21.50 -0.38
C GLY A 426 -9.35 -21.46 -0.52
N GLU A 427 -10.04 -20.78 0.36
CA GLU A 427 -11.48 -20.55 0.26
C GLU A 427 -11.79 -19.26 -0.49
N GLY A 428 -12.71 -19.30 -1.44
CA GLY A 428 -13.32 -18.15 -2.09
C GLY A 428 -14.77 -18.02 -1.64
N GLY A 429 -15.00 -17.36 -0.48
CA GLY A 429 -16.34 -17.24 0.11
C GLY A 429 -17.09 -16.00 -0.38
N SER A 430 -18.18 -16.22 -1.12
CA SER A 430 -19.22 -15.22 -1.41
C SER A 430 -18.71 -13.90 -2.03
N GLY A 431 -19.45 -12.81 -1.82
CA GLY A 431 -19.07 -11.46 -2.24
C GLY A 431 -17.76 -10.96 -1.64
N GLY A 432 -17.39 -11.50 -0.46
CA GLY A 432 -16.11 -11.18 0.17
C GLY A 432 -14.90 -11.62 -0.64
N ALA A 433 -14.98 -12.77 -1.29
CA ALA A 433 -13.97 -13.24 -2.23
C ALA A 433 -14.08 -12.50 -3.57
N LEU A 434 -15.30 -12.31 -4.09
CA LEU A 434 -15.55 -11.68 -5.37
C LEU A 434 -14.99 -10.24 -5.42
N ALA A 435 -15.02 -9.51 -4.30
CA ALA A 435 -14.46 -8.16 -4.18
C ALA A 435 -12.96 -8.07 -4.51
N LEU A 436 -12.25 -9.19 -4.61
CA LEU A 436 -10.86 -9.31 -5.10
C LEU A 436 -10.75 -10.26 -6.31
N ALA A 437 -11.83 -10.95 -6.70
CA ALA A 437 -11.83 -11.94 -7.78
C ALA A 437 -12.48 -11.43 -9.07
N ALA A 438 -12.58 -10.10 -9.26
CA ALA A 438 -13.11 -9.48 -10.48
C ALA A 438 -12.01 -9.09 -11.47
N GLY A 439 -11.01 -9.95 -11.67
CA GLY A 439 -9.86 -9.72 -12.55
C GLY A 439 -10.11 -10.00 -14.03
N ASN A 440 -9.11 -9.69 -14.87
CA ASN A 440 -9.05 -10.05 -16.29
C ASN A 440 -9.05 -11.57 -16.48
N GLU A 441 -8.39 -12.28 -15.57
CA GLU A 441 -8.50 -13.74 -15.40
C GLU A 441 -8.66 -14.08 -13.92
N VAL A 442 -9.38 -15.17 -13.65
CA VAL A 442 -9.49 -15.77 -12.31
C VAL A 442 -8.98 -17.20 -12.40
N TRP A 443 -7.97 -17.50 -11.59
CA TRP A 443 -7.40 -18.84 -11.51
C TRP A 443 -7.68 -19.46 -10.15
N MET A 444 -7.61 -20.77 -10.07
CA MET A 444 -7.77 -21.50 -8.82
C MET A 444 -6.66 -22.52 -8.63
N LEU A 445 -6.20 -22.70 -7.40
CA LEU A 445 -5.45 -23.88 -7.04
C LEU A 445 -6.36 -25.12 -7.10
N GLU A 446 -5.80 -26.26 -7.43
CA GLU A 446 -6.52 -27.50 -7.70
C GLU A 446 -7.47 -27.96 -6.58
N ASN A 447 -7.09 -27.71 -5.33
CA ASN A 447 -7.87 -28.07 -4.15
C ASN A 447 -8.42 -26.85 -3.41
N SER A 448 -8.47 -25.68 -4.07
CA SER A 448 -9.22 -24.53 -3.57
C SER A 448 -10.70 -24.65 -3.91
N VAL A 449 -11.54 -23.90 -3.24
CA VAL A 449 -12.98 -23.86 -3.45
C VAL A 449 -13.47 -22.42 -3.61
N TYR A 450 -14.48 -22.21 -4.46
CA TYR A 450 -15.09 -20.89 -4.64
C TYR A 450 -16.59 -21.02 -4.76
N SER A 451 -17.35 -20.35 -3.89
CA SER A 451 -18.80 -20.55 -3.77
C SER A 451 -19.53 -19.34 -3.22
N ILE A 452 -20.84 -19.31 -3.44
CA ILE A 452 -21.74 -18.25 -2.96
C ILE A 452 -21.83 -18.18 -1.43
N LEU A 453 -21.70 -19.32 -0.73
CA LEU A 453 -21.70 -19.45 0.73
C LEU A 453 -21.05 -20.77 1.14
N SER A 454 -20.85 -20.99 2.44
CA SER A 454 -20.32 -22.26 2.92
C SER A 454 -21.31 -23.43 2.71
N PRO A 455 -20.83 -24.68 2.54
CA PRO A 455 -21.69 -25.86 2.43
C PRO A 455 -22.62 -26.04 3.62
N GLU A 456 -22.15 -25.73 4.83
CA GLU A 456 -22.96 -25.73 6.04
C GLU A 456 -24.10 -24.72 5.98
N GLY A 457 -23.80 -23.49 5.52
CA GLY A 457 -24.79 -22.43 5.32
C GLY A 457 -25.83 -22.81 4.26
N PHE A 458 -25.38 -23.39 3.14
CA PHE A 458 -26.25 -23.88 2.08
C PHE A 458 -27.22 -24.97 2.62
N ALA A 459 -26.69 -25.97 3.30
CA ALA A 459 -27.47 -27.06 3.88
C ALA A 459 -28.46 -26.56 4.95
N SER A 460 -28.03 -25.64 5.79
CA SER A 460 -28.87 -25.01 6.80
C SER A 460 -30.06 -24.23 6.21
N ILE A 461 -29.80 -23.42 5.18
CA ILE A 461 -30.81 -22.57 4.54
C ILE A 461 -31.80 -23.41 3.74
N LEU A 462 -31.32 -24.27 2.85
CA LEU A 462 -32.20 -25.00 1.92
C LEU A 462 -32.78 -26.28 2.51
N TRP A 463 -32.03 -26.99 3.36
CA TRP A 463 -32.46 -28.27 3.88
C TRP A 463 -32.75 -28.26 5.38
N LYS A 464 -32.62 -27.08 6.04
CA LYS A 464 -32.81 -26.89 7.47
C LYS A 464 -31.95 -27.83 8.34
N ASP A 465 -30.81 -28.27 7.81
CA ASP A 465 -29.92 -29.25 8.42
C ASP A 465 -28.48 -29.07 8.01
N ALA A 466 -27.68 -28.35 8.84
CA ALA A 466 -26.28 -28.07 8.60
C ALA A 466 -25.39 -29.34 8.54
N SER A 467 -25.83 -30.48 9.12
CA SER A 467 -25.07 -31.73 9.09
C SER A 467 -24.94 -32.31 7.67
N LYS A 468 -25.76 -31.87 6.72
CA LYS A 468 -25.71 -32.25 5.30
C LYS A 468 -24.69 -31.48 4.47
N ALA A 469 -23.72 -30.83 5.11
CA ALA A 469 -22.70 -30.01 4.43
C ALA A 469 -21.92 -30.79 3.36
N GLU A 470 -21.60 -32.04 3.58
CA GLU A 470 -20.92 -32.89 2.58
C GLU A 470 -21.74 -33.04 1.29
N LYS A 471 -23.04 -33.35 1.46
CA LYS A 471 -23.97 -33.42 0.33
C LYS A 471 -24.14 -32.06 -0.36
N ALA A 472 -24.16 -30.98 0.42
CA ALA A 472 -24.22 -29.63 -0.10
C ALA A 472 -23.00 -29.32 -0.96
N ALA A 473 -21.80 -29.62 -0.50
CA ALA A 473 -20.58 -29.40 -1.26
C ALA A 473 -20.59 -30.07 -2.65
N GLN A 474 -21.16 -31.27 -2.76
CA GLN A 474 -21.31 -31.98 -4.05
C GLN A 474 -22.27 -31.26 -5.00
N VAL A 475 -23.38 -30.74 -4.48
CA VAL A 475 -24.42 -30.10 -5.29
C VAL A 475 -24.03 -28.67 -5.72
N MET A 476 -23.26 -27.99 -4.90
CA MET A 476 -22.91 -26.57 -5.09
C MET A 476 -21.96 -26.29 -6.27
N LYS A 477 -21.31 -27.30 -6.82
CA LYS A 477 -20.36 -27.11 -7.94
C LYS A 477 -19.28 -26.08 -7.62
N LEU A 478 -18.59 -26.26 -6.49
CA LEU A 478 -17.67 -25.28 -5.90
C LEU A 478 -16.17 -25.57 -6.13
N THR A 479 -15.85 -26.69 -6.79
CA THR A 479 -14.46 -27.09 -7.01
C THR A 479 -13.85 -26.38 -8.22
N ALA A 480 -12.52 -26.30 -8.27
CA ALA A 480 -11.82 -25.70 -9.41
C ALA A 480 -12.21 -26.38 -10.75
N GLN A 481 -12.47 -27.69 -10.73
CA GLN A 481 -12.89 -28.46 -11.91
C GLN A 481 -14.30 -28.02 -12.37
N ASP A 482 -15.26 -27.99 -11.43
CA ASP A 482 -16.63 -27.54 -11.73
C ASP A 482 -16.62 -26.12 -12.30
N LEU A 483 -15.88 -25.19 -11.70
CA LEU A 483 -15.85 -23.79 -12.11
C LEU A 483 -15.11 -23.58 -13.43
N LYS A 484 -14.16 -24.42 -13.75
CA LYS A 484 -13.51 -24.45 -15.06
C LYS A 484 -14.48 -24.92 -16.14
N GLU A 485 -15.25 -25.96 -15.87
CA GLU A 485 -16.29 -26.49 -16.77
C GLU A 485 -17.40 -25.45 -17.01
N LEU A 486 -17.81 -24.72 -15.97
CA LEU A 486 -18.78 -23.62 -16.03
C LEU A 486 -18.23 -22.34 -16.69
N GLY A 487 -16.95 -22.28 -17.04
CA GLY A 487 -16.33 -21.10 -17.64
C GLY A 487 -16.12 -19.92 -16.67
N ILE A 488 -16.24 -20.15 -15.36
CA ILE A 488 -16.08 -19.13 -14.32
C ILE A 488 -14.59 -18.78 -14.10
N ILE A 489 -13.69 -19.74 -14.31
CA ILE A 489 -12.24 -19.56 -14.16
C ILE A 489 -11.49 -19.93 -15.44
N GLU A 490 -10.35 -19.27 -15.67
CA GLU A 490 -9.52 -19.51 -16.86
C GLU A 490 -8.50 -20.63 -16.68
N GLN A 491 -7.98 -20.85 -15.47
CA GLN A 491 -6.95 -21.87 -15.23
C GLN A 491 -7.07 -22.55 -13.87
N ILE A 492 -6.71 -23.84 -13.85
CA ILE A 492 -6.47 -24.62 -12.63
C ILE A 492 -4.95 -24.75 -12.45
N LEU A 493 -4.46 -24.38 -11.29
CA LEU A 493 -3.05 -24.47 -10.93
C LEU A 493 -2.82 -25.73 -10.07
N PRO A 494 -1.91 -26.62 -10.47
CA PRO A 494 -1.68 -27.90 -9.77
C PRO A 494 -0.98 -27.71 -8.42
N GLU A 495 -1.25 -28.60 -7.45
CA GLU A 495 -0.73 -28.51 -6.08
C GLU A 495 0.30 -29.58 -5.69
N PHE A 496 0.43 -30.68 -6.41
CA PHE A 496 1.48 -31.72 -6.28
C PHE A 496 1.61 -32.48 -4.91
N PRO A 497 0.64 -33.25 -4.38
CA PRO A 497 -0.80 -33.33 -4.69
C PRO A 497 -1.62 -32.31 -3.91
N VAL A 498 -1.13 -31.85 -2.75
CA VAL A 498 -1.71 -30.79 -1.90
C VAL A 498 -0.59 -29.83 -1.53
N VAL A 499 -0.84 -28.54 -1.67
CA VAL A 499 0.16 -27.52 -1.33
C VAL A 499 0.43 -27.48 0.17
N SER A 500 1.71 -27.45 0.52
CA SER A 500 2.24 -27.34 1.89
C SER A 500 3.57 -26.59 1.86
N SER A 501 4.13 -26.28 3.03
CA SER A 501 5.49 -25.71 3.14
C SER A 501 6.55 -26.51 2.36
N ASP A 502 6.41 -27.83 2.29
CA ASP A 502 7.41 -28.72 1.72
C ASP A 502 7.48 -28.65 0.19
N ASN A 503 6.36 -28.34 -0.48
CA ASN A 503 6.28 -28.27 -1.94
C ASN A 503 6.02 -26.88 -2.51
N MET A 504 6.01 -25.83 -1.67
CA MET A 504 5.77 -24.43 -2.09
C MET A 504 6.69 -23.98 -3.23
N ASN A 505 7.97 -24.34 -3.19
CA ASN A 505 8.91 -24.02 -4.26
C ASN A 505 8.44 -24.53 -5.63
N ARG A 506 7.89 -25.76 -5.68
CA ARG A 506 7.41 -26.38 -6.92
C ARG A 506 6.12 -25.71 -7.41
N VAL A 507 5.15 -25.56 -6.51
CA VAL A 507 3.87 -24.92 -6.83
C VAL A 507 4.09 -23.46 -7.31
N THR A 508 4.87 -22.69 -6.57
CA THR A 508 5.12 -21.29 -6.90
C THR A 508 5.98 -21.09 -8.14
N LEU A 509 6.89 -22.03 -8.45
CA LEU A 509 7.64 -22.01 -9.70
C LEU A 509 6.70 -22.22 -10.91
N TYR A 510 5.73 -23.14 -10.81
CA TYR A 510 4.69 -23.30 -11.82
C TYR A 510 3.83 -22.02 -11.94
N MET A 511 3.38 -21.47 -10.80
CA MET A 511 2.63 -20.22 -10.77
C MET A 511 3.41 -19.06 -11.43
N LYS A 512 4.70 -18.88 -11.11
CA LYS A 512 5.55 -17.84 -11.72
C LYS A 512 5.53 -17.88 -13.24
N ARG A 513 5.60 -19.08 -13.83
CA ARG A 513 5.55 -19.24 -15.29
C ARG A 513 4.21 -18.81 -15.86
N LYS A 514 3.11 -19.25 -15.24
CA LYS A 514 1.77 -18.88 -15.70
C LYS A 514 1.51 -17.38 -15.53
N ILE A 515 1.88 -16.79 -14.38
CA ILE A 515 1.77 -15.34 -14.12
C ILE A 515 2.59 -14.54 -15.14
N ALA A 516 3.83 -14.97 -15.44
CA ALA A 516 4.63 -14.30 -16.45
C ALA A 516 3.96 -14.33 -17.84
N GLY A 517 3.37 -15.47 -18.23
CA GLY A 517 2.58 -15.57 -19.46
C GLY A 517 1.37 -14.64 -19.48
N PHE A 518 0.64 -14.55 -18.34
CA PHE A 518 -0.45 -13.58 -18.18
C PHE A 518 0.05 -12.14 -18.35
N LEU A 519 1.12 -11.76 -17.68
CA LEU A 519 1.66 -10.40 -17.76
C LEU A 519 2.09 -10.04 -19.18
N ILE A 520 2.75 -10.95 -19.89
CA ILE A 520 3.15 -10.74 -21.30
C ILE A 520 1.92 -10.51 -22.18
N LYS A 521 0.88 -11.33 -22.01
CA LYS A 521 -0.37 -11.22 -22.80
C LYS A 521 -1.06 -9.87 -22.57
N TYR A 522 -1.27 -9.51 -21.32
CA TYR A 522 -2.10 -8.37 -20.95
C TYR A 522 -1.38 -7.02 -20.95
N GLN A 523 -0.07 -6.98 -20.82
CA GLN A 523 0.71 -5.73 -20.92
C GLN A 523 0.75 -5.13 -22.33
N GLN A 524 0.38 -5.91 -23.35
CA GLN A 524 0.29 -5.41 -24.72
C GLN A 524 -1.04 -4.68 -25.00
N MET A 525 -2.01 -4.80 -24.11
CA MET A 525 -3.32 -4.18 -24.21
C MET A 525 -3.32 -2.77 -23.63
N SER A 526 -4.05 -1.86 -24.24
CA SER A 526 -4.35 -0.54 -23.67
C SER A 526 -5.23 -0.66 -22.42
N GLY A 527 -5.29 0.40 -21.61
CA GLY A 527 -6.16 0.43 -20.44
C GLY A 527 -7.63 0.20 -20.78
N GLU A 528 -8.11 0.78 -21.89
CA GLU A 528 -9.47 0.61 -22.38
C GLU A 528 -9.75 -0.83 -22.82
N GLU A 529 -8.83 -1.45 -23.54
CA GLU A 529 -8.94 -2.86 -23.94
C GLU A 529 -8.99 -3.80 -22.72
N LEU A 530 -8.19 -3.50 -21.68
CA LEU A 530 -8.21 -4.27 -20.43
C LEU A 530 -9.56 -4.18 -19.70
N ALA A 531 -10.12 -2.97 -19.58
CA ALA A 531 -11.44 -2.76 -18.99
C ALA A 531 -12.54 -3.42 -19.84
N GLN A 532 -12.50 -3.26 -21.17
CA GLN A 532 -13.46 -3.86 -22.07
C GLN A 532 -13.41 -5.40 -22.04
N GLN A 533 -12.22 -6.00 -21.99
CA GLN A 533 -12.05 -7.46 -21.87
C GLN A 533 -12.68 -7.96 -20.57
N ARG A 534 -12.45 -7.25 -19.46
CA ARG A 534 -13.03 -7.59 -18.16
C ARG A 534 -14.54 -7.46 -18.15
N TYR A 535 -15.08 -6.40 -18.73
CA TYR A 535 -16.52 -6.22 -18.91
C TYR A 535 -17.12 -7.37 -19.74
N GLN A 536 -16.54 -7.70 -20.89
CA GLN A 536 -17.06 -8.78 -21.74
C GLN A 536 -16.99 -10.14 -21.06
N ARG A 537 -15.94 -10.39 -20.28
CA ARG A 537 -15.79 -11.62 -19.50
C ARG A 537 -16.99 -11.82 -18.58
N PHE A 538 -17.32 -10.84 -17.75
CA PHE A 538 -18.44 -10.95 -16.80
C PHE A 538 -19.79 -10.81 -17.47
N ARG A 539 -19.89 -10.07 -18.58
CA ARG A 539 -21.12 -9.95 -19.37
C ARG A 539 -21.53 -11.28 -20.04
N GLY A 540 -20.55 -12.13 -20.31
CA GLY A 540 -20.76 -13.45 -20.95
C GLY A 540 -21.07 -14.61 -19.98
N MET A 541 -21.07 -14.36 -18.67
CA MET A 541 -21.42 -15.32 -17.61
C MET A 541 -22.94 -15.23 -17.25
#